data_4dc10c735a304925335a90d81f51530f
#
_entry.id   4dc10c735a304925335a90d81f51530f
#
_cell.length_a   1.000
_cell.length_b   1.000
_cell.length_c   1.000
_cell.angle_alpha   90.00
_cell.angle_beta   90.00
_cell.angle_gamma   90.00
#
_symmetry.space_group_name_H-M   'P 1'
#
loop_
_entity.id
_entity.type
_entity.pdbx_description
1 polymer ?
#
loop_
_entity_poly.entity_id
_entity_poly.type
_entity_poly.pdbx_seq_one_letter_code
_entity_poly.pdbx_strand_id
1 'polypeptide(L)'
;TEGPYFVDGMPNRSDIRSDTSKGSVEQGIPLRLVIHVYDVDNGSCIPLRGAKVDIWHANYQGVYSAVKDMGTTEENFLRGYQVTDNNGTVHFTTIYPGWYEGRAIHIHDKVRTFNESEKTLEWTAQLYFNNSINEQVHEQSPYNNHGPPQTTNEEDMIYSGTSTDGLIQKNSGEQLMVNITKQGASFLGTFDIVLNAG
;
A
#
# COMPACT_ATOMS: atom_id res chain seq x y z
N THR A 1 -5.73 -7.93 5.39
CA THR A 1 -5.89 -9.03 4.42
C THR A 1 -5.13 -8.75 3.14
N GLU A 2 -4.55 -9.81 2.55
CA GLU A 2 -3.74 -9.76 1.32
C GLU A 2 -4.57 -9.42 0.07
N GLY A 3 -5.81 -9.87 0.05
CA GLY A 3 -6.66 -9.76 -1.12
C GLY A 3 -6.20 -10.65 -2.30
N PRO A 4 -6.90 -10.60 -3.44
CA PRO A 4 -6.66 -11.52 -4.57
C PRO A 4 -5.51 -11.10 -5.50
N TYR A 5 -4.90 -9.92 -5.28
CA TYR A 5 -3.96 -9.33 -6.24
C TYR A 5 -2.50 -9.31 -5.75
N PHE A 6 -2.17 -10.04 -4.68
CA PHE A 6 -0.78 -10.22 -4.29
C PHE A 6 -0.04 -11.11 -5.30
N VAL A 7 1.18 -10.70 -5.66
CA VAL A 7 2.10 -11.49 -6.48
C VAL A 7 3.49 -11.39 -5.85
N ASP A 8 4.08 -12.51 -5.50
CA ASP A 8 5.46 -12.54 -4.98
C ASP A 8 6.49 -12.39 -6.10
N GLY A 9 7.75 -12.12 -5.74
CA GLY A 9 8.84 -11.99 -6.71
C GLY A 9 8.89 -10.66 -7.44
N MET A 10 8.17 -9.64 -6.98
CA MET A 10 8.25 -8.29 -7.53
C MET A 10 9.64 -7.67 -7.31
N PRO A 11 10.07 -6.70 -8.14
CA PRO A 11 11.42 -6.16 -8.08
C PRO A 11 11.70 -5.37 -6.79
N ASN A 12 12.96 -5.44 -6.31
CA ASN A 12 13.46 -4.55 -5.27
C ASN A 12 13.71 -3.18 -5.89
N ARG A 13 12.84 -2.22 -5.58
CA ARG A 13 12.90 -0.86 -6.10
C ARG A 13 12.15 0.14 -5.23
N SER A 14 12.64 1.37 -5.18
CA SER A 14 11.95 2.48 -4.51
C SER A 14 10.93 3.16 -5.42
N ASP A 15 11.23 3.36 -6.69
CA ASP A 15 10.29 3.90 -7.66
C ASP A 15 9.50 2.76 -8.32
N ILE A 16 8.24 2.65 -7.93
CA ILE A 16 7.34 1.60 -8.41
C ILE A 16 6.40 2.04 -9.53
N ARG A 17 6.51 3.29 -9.99
CA ARG A 17 5.60 3.84 -11.01
C ARG A 17 5.79 3.23 -12.39
N SER A 18 7.00 2.80 -12.71
CA SER A 18 7.29 2.25 -14.03
C SER A 18 6.89 0.79 -14.15
N ASP A 19 6.45 0.41 -15.35
CA ASP A 19 6.40 -0.98 -15.77
C ASP A 19 7.74 -1.37 -16.36
N THR A 20 8.39 -2.40 -15.81
CA THR A 20 9.72 -2.82 -16.27
C THR A 20 9.69 -3.63 -17.56
N SER A 21 8.54 -4.17 -17.95
CA SER A 21 8.36 -4.93 -19.18
C SER A 21 8.10 -4.03 -20.40
N LYS A 22 7.36 -2.94 -20.19
CA LYS A 22 6.96 -2.00 -21.25
C LYS A 22 7.70 -0.68 -21.23
N GLY A 23 8.36 -0.34 -20.11
CA GLY A 23 9.03 0.95 -19.92
C GLY A 23 8.06 2.14 -19.77
N SER A 24 6.76 1.89 -19.64
CA SER A 24 5.77 2.93 -19.38
C SER A 24 5.82 3.37 -17.93
N VAL A 25 5.37 4.60 -17.66
CA VAL A 25 5.27 5.16 -16.31
C VAL A 25 3.80 5.51 -16.06
N GLU A 26 3.25 5.02 -14.95
CA GLU A 26 1.87 5.30 -14.56
C GLU A 26 1.67 6.78 -14.27
N GLN A 27 0.58 7.32 -14.82
CA GLN A 27 0.16 8.68 -14.58
C GLN A 27 -0.59 8.79 -13.24
N GLY A 28 -0.42 9.93 -12.58
CA GLY A 28 -1.11 10.20 -11.33
C GLY A 28 -0.40 11.29 -10.51
N ILE A 29 -1.06 11.72 -9.44
CA ILE A 29 -0.47 12.67 -8.50
C ILE A 29 0.64 11.96 -7.73
N PRO A 30 1.89 12.49 -7.73
CA PRO A 30 3.01 11.84 -7.07
C PRO A 30 2.77 11.70 -5.56
N LEU A 31 3.05 10.50 -5.04
CA LEU A 31 3.05 10.16 -3.62
C LEU A 31 4.41 9.59 -3.26
N ARG A 32 5.09 10.23 -2.31
CA ARG A 32 6.21 9.63 -1.60
C ARG A 32 5.68 8.97 -0.34
N LEU A 33 5.82 7.65 -0.23
CA LEU A 33 5.40 6.89 0.94
C LEU A 33 6.63 6.47 1.74
N VAL A 34 6.65 6.79 3.03
CA VAL A 34 7.68 6.40 3.99
C VAL A 34 7.04 5.48 5.02
N ILE A 35 7.56 4.28 5.16
CA ILE A 35 7.08 3.31 6.13
C ILE A 35 8.22 3.03 7.12
N HIS A 36 7.92 3.14 8.41
CA HIS A 36 8.81 2.76 9.49
C HIS A 36 8.29 1.46 10.12
N VAL A 37 9.16 0.48 10.25
CA VAL A 37 8.84 -0.81 10.86
C VAL A 37 9.62 -0.96 12.17
N TYR A 38 8.91 -1.28 13.23
CA TYR A 38 9.45 -1.47 14.56
C TYR A 38 9.12 -2.87 15.08
N ASP A 39 10.03 -3.42 15.86
CA ASP A 39 9.79 -4.58 16.70
C ASP A 39 9.53 -4.14 18.14
N VAL A 40 8.73 -4.91 18.88
CA VAL A 40 8.51 -4.71 20.32
C VAL A 40 9.44 -5.63 21.09
N ASP A 41 10.50 -5.06 21.67
CA ASP A 41 11.40 -5.77 22.57
C ASP A 41 11.31 -5.18 23.98
N ASN A 42 10.96 -6.03 24.98
CA ASN A 42 10.83 -5.65 26.38
C ASN A 42 9.99 -4.38 26.63
N GLY A 43 8.91 -4.19 25.83
CA GLY A 43 8.01 -3.04 25.93
C GLY A 43 8.54 -1.75 25.28
N SER A 44 9.65 -1.83 24.56
CA SER A 44 10.22 -0.73 23.78
C SER A 44 10.09 -1.01 22.28
N CYS A 45 9.74 0.02 21.49
CA CYS A 45 9.76 -0.07 20.03
C CYS A 45 11.19 0.17 19.54
N ILE A 46 11.78 -0.82 18.90
CA ILE A 46 13.11 -0.74 18.27
C ILE A 46 12.98 -0.84 16.74
N PRO A 47 13.78 -0.10 15.95
CA PRO A 47 13.73 -0.20 14.49
C PRO A 47 14.01 -1.63 14.02
N LEU A 48 13.09 -2.19 13.22
CA LEU A 48 13.24 -3.52 12.65
C LEU A 48 14.01 -3.45 11.33
N ARG A 49 15.31 -3.71 11.41
CA ARG A 49 16.20 -3.75 10.25
C ARG A 49 16.07 -5.06 9.49
N GLY A 50 16.18 -5.01 8.16
CA GLY A 50 16.25 -6.20 7.30
C GLY A 50 14.90 -6.83 6.98
N ALA A 51 13.79 -6.22 7.41
CA ALA A 51 12.47 -6.66 7.03
C ALA A 51 12.18 -6.33 5.55
N LYS A 52 11.64 -7.27 4.80
CA LYS A 52 11.14 -7.07 3.45
C LYS A 52 9.76 -6.46 3.52
N VAL A 53 9.59 -5.29 2.94
CA VAL A 53 8.31 -4.57 2.85
C VAL A 53 7.90 -4.52 1.40
N ASP A 54 6.82 -5.22 1.06
CA ASP A 54 6.20 -5.21 -0.27
C ASP A 54 5.01 -4.26 -0.24
N ILE A 55 4.83 -3.45 -1.30
CA ILE A 55 3.61 -2.69 -1.53
C ILE A 55 3.05 -2.95 -2.92
N TRP A 56 1.73 -2.89 -3.04
CA TRP A 56 1.03 -2.93 -4.33
C TRP A 56 -0.30 -2.20 -4.25
N HIS A 57 -0.69 -1.55 -5.34
CA HIS A 57 -1.95 -0.84 -5.42
C HIS A 57 -2.41 -0.62 -6.86
N ALA A 58 -3.65 -0.16 -7.01
CA ALA A 58 -4.25 0.16 -8.29
C ALA A 58 -3.70 1.48 -8.87
N ASN A 59 -3.68 1.60 -10.19
CA ASN A 59 -3.43 2.87 -10.86
C ASN A 59 -4.64 3.82 -10.74
N TYR A 60 -4.57 5.00 -11.35
CA TYR A 60 -5.63 6.00 -11.26
C TYR A 60 -7.00 5.53 -11.80
N GLN A 61 -7.03 4.48 -12.60
CA GLN A 61 -8.23 3.86 -13.17
C GLN A 61 -8.74 2.65 -12.37
N GLY A 62 -8.15 2.35 -11.22
CA GLY A 62 -8.53 1.19 -10.42
C GLY A 62 -7.95 -0.14 -10.92
N VAL A 63 -6.97 -0.10 -11.84
CA VAL A 63 -6.38 -1.29 -12.46
C VAL A 63 -5.11 -1.72 -11.74
N TYR A 64 -5.00 -3.01 -11.41
CA TYR A 64 -3.78 -3.64 -10.91
C TYR A 64 -2.95 -4.24 -12.03
N SER A 65 -1.62 -4.13 -11.93
CA SER A 65 -0.70 -4.92 -12.76
C SER A 65 -0.69 -6.40 -12.35
N ALA A 66 -0.14 -7.27 -13.19
CA ALA A 66 -0.02 -8.72 -12.96
C ALA A 66 -1.36 -9.43 -12.70
N VAL A 67 -2.47 -8.92 -13.26
CA VAL A 67 -3.81 -9.50 -13.10
C VAL A 67 -4.37 -9.89 -14.45
N LYS A 68 -4.66 -11.20 -14.63
CA LYS A 68 -5.13 -11.75 -15.90
C LYS A 68 -6.46 -11.13 -16.36
N ASP A 69 -7.40 -11.01 -15.44
CA ASP A 69 -8.75 -10.50 -15.75
C ASP A 69 -8.77 -9.00 -16.06
N MET A 70 -7.69 -8.29 -15.71
CA MET A 70 -7.45 -6.88 -16.06
C MET A 70 -6.59 -6.71 -17.32
N GLY A 71 -6.14 -7.81 -17.94
CA GLY A 71 -5.30 -7.79 -19.14
C GLY A 71 -3.84 -7.36 -18.90
N THR A 72 -3.37 -7.39 -17.65
CA THR A 72 -2.07 -6.86 -17.21
C THR A 72 -1.09 -7.92 -16.73
N THR A 73 -1.27 -9.18 -17.11
CA THR A 73 -0.53 -10.36 -16.61
C THR A 73 0.99 -10.18 -16.59
N GLU A 74 1.55 -9.58 -17.64
CA GLU A 74 3.01 -9.42 -17.81
C GLU A 74 3.51 -8.06 -17.25
N GLU A 75 2.65 -7.29 -16.64
CA GLU A 75 2.99 -5.95 -16.14
C GLU A 75 3.29 -5.98 -14.64
N ASN A 76 4.08 -4.99 -14.18
CA ASN A 76 4.45 -4.89 -12.77
C ASN A 76 4.45 -3.44 -12.23
N PHE A 77 3.76 -2.53 -12.90
CA PHE A 77 3.61 -1.17 -12.41
C PHE A 77 2.95 -1.14 -11.02
N LEU A 78 3.31 -0.15 -10.23
CA LEU A 78 2.80 0.10 -8.88
C LEU A 78 2.93 -1.11 -7.93
N ARG A 79 4.00 -1.91 -8.15
CA ARG A 79 4.41 -3.04 -7.31
C ARG A 79 5.91 -3.01 -7.09
N GLY A 80 6.33 -3.36 -5.91
CA GLY A 80 7.74 -3.54 -5.58
C GLY A 80 7.95 -3.78 -4.11
N TYR A 81 9.18 -4.12 -3.75
CA TYR A 81 9.57 -4.19 -2.35
C TYR A 81 10.83 -3.41 -2.08
N GLN A 82 11.05 -3.12 -0.82
CA GLN A 82 12.29 -2.61 -0.25
C GLN A 82 12.65 -3.43 0.99
N VAL A 83 13.90 -3.34 1.42
CA VAL A 83 14.34 -3.92 2.69
C VAL A 83 14.63 -2.77 3.65
N THR A 84 14.10 -2.84 4.87
CA THR A 84 14.27 -1.79 5.87
C THR A 84 15.74 -1.55 6.21
N ASP A 85 16.10 -0.28 6.29
CA ASP A 85 17.45 0.18 6.64
C ASP A 85 17.74 0.04 8.16
N ASN A 86 18.84 0.62 8.62
CA ASN A 86 19.23 0.60 10.04
C ASN A 86 18.24 1.33 10.98
N ASN A 87 17.39 2.19 10.41
CA ASN A 87 16.34 2.91 11.13
C ASN A 87 14.96 2.25 10.98
N GLY A 88 14.89 1.03 10.44
CA GLY A 88 13.65 0.34 10.18
C GLY A 88 12.83 0.95 9.04
N THR A 89 13.44 1.72 8.14
CA THR A 89 12.73 2.57 7.20
C THR A 89 12.84 2.08 5.77
N VAL A 90 11.72 2.19 5.02
CA VAL A 90 11.67 2.06 3.56
C VAL A 90 11.02 3.30 2.93
N HIS A 91 11.37 3.57 1.66
CA HIS A 91 10.86 4.71 0.91
C HIS A 91 10.34 4.27 -0.45
N PHE A 92 9.09 4.61 -0.76
CA PHE A 92 8.54 4.36 -2.08
C PHE A 92 8.16 5.67 -2.78
N THR A 93 8.52 5.77 -4.06
CA THR A 93 7.99 6.78 -4.98
C THR A 93 6.92 6.12 -5.81
N THR A 94 5.69 6.63 -5.69
CA THR A 94 4.52 6.08 -6.36
C THR A 94 3.56 7.21 -6.78
N ILE A 95 2.35 6.86 -7.13
CA ILE A 95 1.23 7.77 -7.33
C ILE A 95 0.17 7.55 -6.25
N TYR A 96 -0.67 8.53 -6.03
CA TYR A 96 -1.87 8.33 -5.21
C TYR A 96 -2.74 7.24 -5.84
N PRO A 97 -3.23 6.23 -5.10
CA PRO A 97 -3.98 5.14 -5.69
C PRO A 97 -5.35 5.59 -6.20
N GLY A 98 -5.83 4.95 -7.27
CA GLY A 98 -7.20 5.07 -7.74
C GLY A 98 -8.15 4.14 -7.00
N TRP A 99 -9.45 4.35 -7.20
CA TRP A 99 -10.51 3.53 -6.65
C TRP A 99 -10.95 2.44 -7.64
N TYR A 100 -11.51 1.38 -7.13
CA TYR A 100 -12.28 0.38 -7.88
C TYR A 100 -13.52 -0.04 -7.09
N GLU A 101 -14.48 -0.61 -7.78
CA GLU A 101 -15.82 -0.89 -7.24
C GLU A 101 -15.79 -1.71 -5.94
N GLY A 102 -16.56 -1.27 -4.96
CA GLY A 102 -16.77 -1.94 -3.67
C GLY A 102 -15.64 -1.75 -2.66
N ARG A 103 -14.59 -0.96 -2.98
CA ARG A 103 -13.45 -0.78 -2.08
C ARG A 103 -13.12 0.69 -1.88
N ALA A 104 -12.78 1.05 -0.65
CA ALA A 104 -12.13 2.32 -0.34
C ALA A 104 -10.72 2.37 -0.95
N ILE A 105 -10.22 3.59 -1.16
CA ILE A 105 -8.87 3.80 -1.71
C ILE A 105 -7.82 3.31 -0.72
N HIS A 106 -6.93 2.43 -1.16
CA HIS A 106 -5.91 1.82 -0.30
C HIS A 106 -4.63 1.43 -1.05
N ILE A 107 -3.57 1.26 -0.29
CA ILE A 107 -2.33 0.60 -0.69
C ILE A 107 -2.21 -0.68 0.14
N HIS A 108 -1.97 -1.81 -0.48
CA HIS A 108 -1.61 -3.03 0.21
C HIS A 108 -0.16 -2.96 0.68
N ASP A 109 0.08 -3.49 1.87
CA ASP A 109 1.40 -3.58 2.48
C ASP A 109 1.60 -4.96 3.10
N LYS A 110 2.79 -5.54 2.90
CA LYS A 110 3.19 -6.82 3.49
C LYS A 110 4.61 -6.73 4.04
N VAL A 111 4.76 -6.99 5.33
CA VAL A 111 6.06 -7.07 6.00
C VAL A 111 6.41 -8.51 6.28
N ARG A 112 7.63 -8.90 5.90
CA ARG A 112 8.17 -10.26 6.13
C ARG A 112 9.59 -10.18 6.72
N THR A 113 9.86 -11.03 7.69
CA THR A 113 11.23 -11.27 8.15
C THR A 113 11.66 -12.70 7.84
N PHE A 114 12.97 -12.91 7.74
CA PHE A 114 13.55 -14.19 7.40
C PHE A 114 14.75 -14.48 8.29
N ASN A 115 14.91 -15.75 8.70
CA ASN A 115 16.15 -16.30 9.23
C ASN A 115 16.71 -17.23 8.16
N GLU A 116 17.84 -16.84 7.57
CA GLU A 116 18.36 -17.45 6.34
C GLU A 116 17.31 -17.43 5.22
N SER A 117 16.70 -18.56 4.88
CA SER A 117 15.63 -18.65 3.86
C SER A 117 14.24 -18.93 4.48
N GLU A 118 14.17 -19.13 5.78
CA GLU A 118 12.92 -19.44 6.48
C GLU A 118 12.20 -18.15 6.88
N LYS A 119 10.94 -18.03 6.48
CA LYS A 119 10.10 -16.90 6.89
C LYS A 119 9.75 -17.02 8.37
N THR A 120 10.13 -16.03 9.16
CA THR A 120 9.92 -16.02 10.62
C THR A 120 8.71 -15.19 11.03
N LEU A 121 8.37 -14.15 10.24
CA LEU A 121 7.18 -13.32 10.45
C LEU A 121 6.57 -12.95 9.11
N GLU A 122 5.26 -12.86 9.08
CA GLU A 122 4.49 -12.25 7.99
C GLU A 122 3.33 -11.45 8.57
N TRP A 123 3.24 -10.18 8.18
CA TRP A 123 2.12 -9.30 8.48
C TRP A 123 1.64 -8.64 7.20
N THR A 124 0.31 -8.55 7.02
CA THR A 124 -0.29 -7.96 5.83
C THR A 124 -1.45 -7.05 6.20
N ALA A 125 -1.45 -5.84 5.64
CA ALA A 125 -2.50 -4.86 5.83
C ALA A 125 -2.89 -4.15 4.53
N GLN A 126 -3.82 -3.24 4.67
CA GLN A 126 -4.21 -2.26 3.65
C GLN A 126 -4.15 -0.89 4.32
N LEU A 127 -3.34 0.00 3.77
CA LEU A 127 -3.15 1.36 4.25
C LEU A 127 -4.18 2.27 3.58
N TYR A 128 -4.95 3.00 4.37
CA TYR A 128 -6.05 3.83 3.91
C TYR A 128 -5.74 5.31 3.96
N PHE A 129 -6.57 6.10 3.30
CA PHE A 129 -6.45 7.55 3.19
C PHE A 129 -7.74 8.22 3.64
N ASN A 130 -7.65 9.47 4.12
CA ASN A 130 -8.82 10.22 4.53
C ASN A 130 -9.77 10.48 3.34
N ASN A 131 -11.08 10.23 3.53
CA ASN A 131 -12.08 10.39 2.47
C ASN A 131 -12.05 11.77 1.81
N SER A 132 -11.86 12.85 2.59
CA SER A 132 -11.80 14.20 2.04
C SER A 132 -10.57 14.44 1.17
N ILE A 133 -9.44 13.77 1.43
CA ILE A 133 -8.26 13.81 0.56
C ILE A 133 -8.51 12.97 -0.69
N ASN A 134 -9.15 11.81 -0.56
CA ASN A 134 -9.56 10.97 -1.67
C ASN A 134 -10.41 11.75 -2.69
N GLU A 135 -11.43 12.46 -2.21
CA GLU A 135 -12.28 13.31 -3.03
C GLU A 135 -11.48 14.41 -3.77
N GLN A 136 -10.68 15.18 -3.02
CA GLN A 136 -9.84 16.25 -3.60
C GLN A 136 -8.86 15.75 -4.67
N VAL A 137 -8.29 14.56 -4.51
CA VAL A 137 -7.41 13.95 -5.50
C VAL A 137 -8.19 13.55 -6.74
N HIS A 138 -9.37 12.94 -6.57
CA HIS A 138 -10.17 12.43 -7.69
C HIS A 138 -10.92 13.51 -8.47
N GLU A 139 -10.94 14.74 -7.98
CA GLU A 139 -11.35 15.92 -8.77
C GLU A 139 -10.26 16.38 -9.76
N GLN A 140 -9.02 15.91 -9.63
CA GLN A 140 -7.89 16.34 -10.45
C GLN A 140 -7.57 15.34 -11.56
N SER A 141 -6.98 15.86 -12.67
CA SER A 141 -6.44 14.99 -13.73
C SER A 141 -5.24 14.18 -13.22
N PRO A 142 -5.14 12.88 -13.61
CA PRO A 142 -6.02 12.15 -14.53
C PRO A 142 -7.22 11.44 -13.86
N TYR A 143 -7.36 11.49 -12.53
CA TYR A 143 -8.35 10.74 -11.74
C TYR A 143 -9.79 11.12 -12.07
N ASN A 144 -10.06 12.40 -12.40
CA ASN A 144 -11.39 12.88 -12.75
C ASN A 144 -11.98 12.22 -14.01
N ASN A 145 -11.14 11.59 -14.84
CA ASN A 145 -11.60 10.80 -15.98
C ASN A 145 -12.23 9.46 -15.57
N HIS A 146 -11.89 8.98 -14.37
CA HIS A 146 -12.45 7.74 -13.80
C HIS A 146 -13.68 8.02 -12.91
N GLY A 147 -13.90 9.27 -12.56
CA GLY A 147 -14.98 9.72 -11.70
C GLY A 147 -14.64 9.68 -10.20
N PRO A 148 -15.61 10.13 -9.37
CA PRO A 148 -15.40 10.19 -7.91
C PRO A 148 -15.33 8.80 -7.29
N PRO A 149 -14.62 8.66 -6.16
CA PRO A 149 -14.64 7.42 -5.37
C PRO A 149 -16.06 7.00 -5.01
N GLN A 150 -16.38 5.73 -5.17
CA GLN A 150 -17.74 5.21 -4.96
C GLN A 150 -17.94 4.62 -3.57
N THR A 151 -16.86 4.31 -2.85
CA THR A 151 -16.89 3.65 -1.55
C THR A 151 -16.05 4.46 -0.56
N THR A 152 -16.65 4.89 0.52
CA THR A 152 -15.95 5.53 1.64
C THR A 152 -15.24 4.48 2.52
N ASN A 153 -14.37 4.93 3.41
CA ASN A 153 -13.71 4.04 4.36
C ASN A 153 -14.73 3.27 5.21
N GLU A 154 -15.76 3.94 5.68
CA GLU A 154 -16.79 3.37 6.57
C GLU A 154 -17.68 2.35 5.87
N GLU A 155 -17.85 2.48 4.55
CA GLU A 155 -18.62 1.53 3.71
C GLU A 155 -17.77 0.32 3.28
N ASP A 156 -16.45 0.42 3.33
CA ASP A 156 -15.55 -0.68 2.98
C ASP A 156 -15.56 -1.76 4.07
N MET A 157 -15.92 -2.99 3.70
CA MET A 157 -16.02 -4.13 4.62
C MET A 157 -14.69 -4.49 5.29
N ILE A 158 -13.57 -4.21 4.63
CA ILE A 158 -12.23 -4.49 5.17
C ILE A 158 -11.84 -3.41 6.18
N TYR A 159 -12.07 -2.14 5.86
CA TYR A 159 -11.81 -1.04 6.77
C TYR A 159 -12.69 -1.11 8.02
N SER A 160 -14.00 -1.29 7.85
CA SER A 160 -14.97 -1.33 8.95
C SER A 160 -14.91 -2.63 9.76
N GLY A 161 -14.26 -3.68 9.23
CA GLY A 161 -14.18 -4.99 9.88
C GLY A 161 -15.54 -5.72 9.91
N THR A 162 -16.39 -5.46 8.94
CA THR A 162 -17.68 -6.15 8.76
C THR A 162 -17.58 -7.36 7.85
N SER A 163 -16.37 -7.67 7.37
CA SER A 163 -16.12 -8.88 6.59
C SER A 163 -16.44 -10.13 7.39
N THR A 164 -17.11 -11.08 6.73
CA THR A 164 -17.63 -12.32 7.36
C THR A 164 -16.58 -13.41 7.54
N ASP A 165 -15.34 -13.19 7.09
CA ASP A 165 -14.26 -14.19 7.18
C ASP A 165 -13.63 -14.32 8.57
N GLY A 166 -14.00 -13.43 9.52
CA GLY A 166 -13.51 -13.45 10.89
C GLY A 166 -12.03 -13.11 11.08
N LEU A 167 -11.32 -12.78 9.99
CA LEU A 167 -9.89 -12.46 10.00
C LEU A 167 -9.61 -10.98 10.27
N ILE A 168 -10.64 -10.15 10.24
CA ILE A 168 -10.55 -8.70 10.34
C ILE A 168 -11.27 -8.23 11.60
N GLN A 169 -10.59 -7.45 12.41
CA GLN A 169 -11.17 -6.85 13.60
C GLN A 169 -12.04 -5.64 13.23
N LYS A 170 -13.14 -5.44 13.96
CA LYS A 170 -14.01 -4.29 13.76
C LYS A 170 -13.25 -2.98 13.85
N ASN A 171 -13.47 -2.10 12.86
CA ASN A 171 -12.81 -0.79 12.71
C ASN A 171 -11.26 -0.87 12.67
N SER A 172 -10.69 -2.00 12.26
CA SER A 172 -9.22 -2.12 12.16
C SER A 172 -8.59 -1.14 11.17
N GLY A 173 -9.34 -0.68 10.18
CA GLY A 173 -8.90 0.31 9.21
C GLY A 173 -8.56 1.68 9.83
N GLU A 174 -9.17 2.05 10.95
CA GLU A 174 -8.86 3.29 11.66
C GLU A 174 -7.39 3.38 12.12
N GLN A 175 -6.78 2.23 12.43
CA GLN A 175 -5.37 2.12 12.82
C GLN A 175 -4.42 2.07 11.63
N LEU A 176 -4.95 1.96 10.41
CA LEU A 176 -4.21 1.78 9.16
C LEU A 176 -4.28 3.03 8.26
N MET A 177 -4.53 4.20 8.86
CA MET A 177 -4.60 5.47 8.15
C MET A 177 -3.21 6.05 7.93
N VAL A 178 -2.87 6.30 6.66
CA VAL A 178 -1.62 6.99 6.29
C VAL A 178 -1.71 8.45 6.71
N ASN A 179 -0.69 8.93 7.41
CA ASN A 179 -0.56 10.36 7.70
C ASN A 179 -0.09 11.08 6.43
N ILE A 180 -0.99 11.88 5.83
CA ILE A 180 -0.76 12.55 4.54
C ILE A 180 -0.47 14.04 4.74
N THR A 181 0.60 14.51 4.13
CA THR A 181 0.96 15.94 4.04
C THR A 181 1.08 16.35 2.57
N LYS A 182 0.36 17.41 2.18
CA LYS A 182 0.47 17.97 0.82
C LYS A 182 1.77 18.75 0.67
N GLN A 183 2.51 18.47 -0.40
CA GLN A 183 3.78 19.13 -0.75
C GLN A 183 3.71 19.68 -2.18
N GLY A 184 3.15 20.88 -2.32
CA GLY A 184 2.90 21.47 -3.65
C GLY A 184 1.92 20.62 -4.47
N ALA A 185 2.37 20.07 -5.60
CA ALA A 185 1.59 19.21 -6.48
C ALA A 185 1.70 17.70 -6.15
N SER A 186 2.37 17.36 -5.03
CA SER A 186 2.61 15.98 -4.60
C SER A 186 2.16 15.77 -3.15
N PHE A 187 2.19 14.53 -2.68
CA PHE A 187 1.95 14.17 -1.30
C PHE A 187 3.15 13.44 -0.68
N LEU A 188 3.34 13.64 0.62
CA LEU A 188 4.14 12.78 1.49
C LEU A 188 3.19 12.01 2.39
N GLY A 189 3.27 10.68 2.33
CA GLY A 189 2.60 9.76 3.25
C GLY A 189 3.62 9.17 4.22
N THR A 190 3.26 9.07 5.50
CA THR A 190 4.05 8.36 6.50
C THR A 190 3.19 7.37 7.24
N PHE A 191 3.76 6.20 7.53
CA PHE A 191 3.06 5.16 8.29
C PHE A 191 4.05 4.38 9.18
N ASP A 192 3.65 4.12 10.43
CA ASP A 192 4.45 3.37 11.39
C ASP A 192 3.81 2.00 11.63
N ILE A 193 4.60 0.94 11.48
CA ILE A 193 4.20 -0.45 11.73
C ILE A 193 4.94 -0.94 12.95
N VAL A 194 4.20 -1.40 13.96
CA VAL A 194 4.77 -1.97 15.18
C VAL A 194 4.37 -3.44 15.25
N LEU A 195 5.36 -4.33 15.24
CA LEU A 195 5.19 -5.78 15.22
C LEU A 195 5.81 -6.40 16.47
N ASN A 196 5.45 -7.65 16.73
CA ASN A 196 6.18 -8.51 17.66
C ASN A 196 6.86 -9.60 16.82
N ALA A 197 8.12 -9.39 16.50
CA ALA A 197 8.87 -10.28 15.62
C ALA A 197 9.52 -11.46 16.35
N GLY A 198 9.40 -11.51 17.68
CA GLY A 198 9.77 -12.65 18.52
C GLY A 198 11.13 -12.53 19.16
#